data_dfea251a10199d37f62822a40fb62d8a
#
_entry.id   dfea251a10199d37f62822a40fb62d8a
#
_cell.length_a   1.000
_cell.length_b   1.000
_cell.length_c   1.000
_cell.angle_alpha   90.00
_cell.angle_beta   90.00
_cell.angle_gamma   90.00
#
_symmetry.space_group_name_H-M   'P 1'
#
loop_
_entity.id
_entity.type
_entity.pdbx_description
1 polymer ?
#
loop_
_entity_poly.entity_id
_entity_poly.type
_entity_poly.pdbx_seq_one_letter_code
_entity_poly.pdbx_strand_id
1 'polypeptide(L)'
;MEKVSTEVYQKINNEVYKTDGDIWWKPDHILHLLKTSINPWRVSYSTNIIKELGIDPKGKTALEVGSGGGILTEEICKMGFTTTGIDPAERSIETASNHAKASGLNIKYDKGAGEHLPYADNSFDCVFCCDVLEHVQDLPKVISEISRVLKPGGVFFYDTLNRTFISKLVAIKIWQEWKRWAFMPPNLHVWEMFIKPEEIKELLLKNGFDWKEHHGSSPNVSIPKMLGYLRKRAKGEWTFADLGKNFWLVESKDMNILYAGYAIKK
;
A
#
# COMPACT_ATOMS: atom_id res chain seq x y z
N MET A 1 7.30 -14.09 12.49
CA MET A 1 5.84 -14.10 12.26
C MET A 1 5.47 -15.36 11.51
N GLU A 2 4.35 -15.99 11.84
CA GLU A 2 3.84 -17.20 11.17
C GLU A 2 2.73 -16.83 10.18
N LYS A 3 2.35 -17.79 9.34
CA LYS A 3 1.18 -17.68 8.47
C LYS A 3 -0.07 -17.44 9.30
N VAL A 4 -0.93 -16.52 8.86
CA VAL A 4 -2.21 -16.23 9.52
C VAL A 4 -3.13 -17.46 9.44
N SER A 5 -3.81 -17.79 10.54
CA SER A 5 -4.75 -18.92 10.55
C SER A 5 -5.88 -18.71 9.53
N THR A 6 -6.36 -19.80 8.95
CA THR A 6 -7.47 -19.75 7.98
C THR A 6 -8.71 -19.08 8.57
N GLU A 7 -9.01 -19.30 9.83
CA GLU A 7 -10.15 -18.68 10.53
C GLU A 7 -10.03 -17.15 10.58
N VAL A 8 -8.84 -16.61 10.87
CA VAL A 8 -8.60 -15.14 10.87
C VAL A 8 -8.65 -14.60 9.46
N TYR A 9 -7.99 -15.26 8.50
CA TYR A 9 -7.95 -14.83 7.11
C TYR A 9 -9.35 -14.79 6.45
N GLN A 10 -10.22 -15.72 6.78
CA GLN A 10 -11.61 -15.75 6.27
C GLN A 10 -12.47 -14.55 6.76
N LYS A 11 -12.03 -13.82 7.79
CA LYS A 11 -12.74 -12.60 8.22
C LYS A 11 -12.52 -11.41 7.29
N ILE A 12 -11.38 -11.36 6.57
CA ILE A 12 -11.06 -10.21 5.71
C ILE A 12 -11.90 -10.21 4.43
N ASN A 13 -12.40 -9.05 4.06
CA ASN A 13 -13.22 -8.88 2.86
C ASN A 13 -12.39 -8.35 1.68
N ASN A 14 -11.59 -9.22 1.06
CA ASN A 14 -10.85 -8.89 -0.15
C ASN A 14 -11.72 -8.93 -1.43
N GLU A 15 -12.99 -9.37 -1.32
CA GLU A 15 -13.91 -9.42 -2.48
C GLU A 15 -14.25 -8.03 -3.01
N VAL A 16 -14.16 -7.01 -2.17
CA VAL A 16 -14.42 -5.61 -2.56
C VAL A 16 -13.53 -5.17 -3.73
N TYR A 17 -12.32 -5.70 -3.83
CA TYR A 17 -11.38 -5.39 -4.91
C TYR A 17 -11.65 -6.15 -6.21
N LYS A 18 -12.47 -7.22 -6.16
CA LYS A 18 -12.77 -8.09 -7.30
C LYS A 18 -14.06 -7.70 -8.02
N THR A 19 -14.98 -7.02 -7.35
CA THR A 19 -16.34 -6.81 -7.85
C THR A 19 -16.51 -5.59 -8.74
N ASP A 20 -15.84 -4.50 -8.47
CA ASP A 20 -15.93 -3.25 -9.24
C ASP A 20 -14.54 -2.61 -9.42
N GLY A 21 -13.92 -2.81 -10.57
CA GLY A 21 -12.59 -2.26 -10.89
C GLY A 21 -12.56 -0.73 -10.93
N ASP A 22 -13.66 -0.07 -11.28
CA ASP A 22 -13.70 1.40 -11.41
C ASP A 22 -13.61 2.14 -10.07
N ILE A 23 -13.82 1.45 -8.95
CA ILE A 23 -13.78 2.05 -7.61
C ILE A 23 -12.47 2.78 -7.31
N TRP A 24 -11.36 2.34 -7.91
CA TRP A 24 -10.03 2.90 -7.67
C TRP A 24 -9.92 4.37 -8.06
N TRP A 25 -10.57 4.76 -9.17
CA TRP A 25 -10.44 6.10 -9.74
C TRP A 25 -11.68 6.98 -9.53
N LYS A 26 -12.77 6.43 -8.98
CA LYS A 26 -14.00 7.20 -8.69
C LYS A 26 -13.76 8.26 -7.61
N PRO A 27 -14.01 9.56 -7.89
CA PRO A 27 -13.77 10.65 -6.94
C PRO A 27 -14.53 10.51 -5.62
N ASP A 28 -15.67 9.83 -5.61
CA ASP A 28 -16.51 9.62 -4.42
C ASP A 28 -16.39 8.20 -3.84
N HIS A 29 -15.31 7.48 -4.14
CA HIS A 29 -14.99 6.22 -3.51
C HIS A 29 -13.82 6.37 -2.54
N ILE A 30 -13.85 5.62 -1.41
CA ILE A 30 -12.80 5.69 -0.36
C ILE A 30 -11.40 5.44 -0.92
N LEU A 31 -11.24 4.52 -1.88
CA LEU A 31 -9.96 4.19 -2.49
C LEU A 31 -9.31 5.37 -3.22
N HIS A 32 -10.09 6.41 -3.57
CA HIS A 32 -9.53 7.65 -4.12
C HIS A 32 -8.59 8.38 -3.14
N LEU A 33 -8.75 8.16 -1.83
CA LEU A 33 -7.83 8.69 -0.82
C LEU A 33 -6.42 8.09 -0.92
N LEU A 34 -6.26 6.88 -1.48
CA LEU A 34 -4.94 6.34 -1.78
C LEU A 34 -4.17 7.29 -2.69
N LYS A 35 -4.82 7.77 -3.76
CA LYS A 35 -4.23 8.74 -4.71
C LYS A 35 -3.95 10.09 -4.07
N THR A 36 -4.89 10.63 -3.33
CA THR A 36 -4.89 12.06 -2.96
C THR A 36 -4.33 12.33 -1.57
N SER A 37 -4.47 11.37 -0.66
CA SER A 37 -4.09 11.55 0.74
C SER A 37 -2.88 10.71 1.15
N ILE A 38 -2.70 9.52 0.59
CA ILE A 38 -1.66 8.57 1.03
C ILE A 38 -0.46 8.58 0.09
N ASN A 39 -0.67 8.45 -1.21
CA ASN A 39 0.43 8.42 -2.18
C ASN A 39 1.36 9.65 -2.18
N PRO A 40 0.91 10.89 -1.88
CA PRO A 40 1.86 12.01 -1.74
C PRO A 40 2.98 11.72 -0.72
N TRP A 41 2.64 11.10 0.40
CA TRP A 41 3.61 10.65 1.40
C TRP A 41 4.49 9.50 0.90
N ARG A 42 3.89 8.43 0.32
CA ARG A 42 4.63 7.28 -0.24
C ARG A 42 5.65 7.69 -1.29
N VAL A 43 5.20 8.51 -2.25
CA VAL A 43 6.03 9.01 -3.35
C VAL A 43 7.15 9.89 -2.83
N SER A 44 6.86 10.81 -1.90
CA SER A 44 7.88 11.67 -1.28
C SER A 44 8.92 10.83 -0.57
N TYR A 45 8.50 9.91 0.30
CA TYR A 45 9.37 9.01 1.06
C TYR A 45 10.27 8.18 0.13
N SER A 46 9.68 7.42 -0.78
CA SER A 46 10.44 6.55 -1.68
C SER A 46 11.38 7.33 -2.61
N THR A 47 10.94 8.49 -3.12
CA THR A 47 11.78 9.37 -3.98
C THR A 47 13.00 9.90 -3.21
N ASN A 48 12.84 10.27 -1.94
CA ASN A 48 13.95 10.74 -1.11
C ASN A 48 14.97 9.62 -0.90
N ILE A 49 14.53 8.41 -0.53
CA ILE A 49 15.40 7.25 -0.34
C ILE A 49 16.12 6.86 -1.65
N ILE A 50 15.42 6.83 -2.78
CA ILE A 50 15.99 6.57 -4.11
C ILE A 50 17.13 7.55 -4.40
N LYS A 51 16.93 8.85 -4.12
CA LYS A 51 17.97 9.88 -4.30
C LYS A 51 19.14 9.70 -3.34
N GLU A 52 18.88 9.43 -2.07
CA GLU A 52 19.91 9.20 -1.04
C GLU A 52 20.79 7.99 -1.36
N LEU A 53 20.19 6.95 -1.95
CA LEU A 53 20.90 5.75 -2.41
C LEU A 53 21.62 5.95 -3.75
N GLY A 54 21.47 7.11 -4.40
CA GLY A 54 22.08 7.41 -5.70
C GLY A 54 21.51 6.57 -6.85
N ILE A 55 20.28 6.10 -6.73
CA ILE A 55 19.62 5.29 -7.76
C ILE A 55 19.03 6.22 -8.83
N ASP A 56 19.47 6.04 -10.09
CA ASP A 56 18.78 6.62 -11.24
C ASP A 56 17.69 5.62 -11.68
N PRO A 57 16.39 5.99 -11.63
CA PRO A 57 15.31 5.11 -12.06
C PRO A 57 15.35 4.76 -13.56
N LYS A 58 15.97 5.61 -14.37
CA LYS A 58 16.05 5.40 -15.83
C LYS A 58 16.80 4.10 -16.15
N GLY A 59 16.15 3.22 -16.88
CA GLY A 59 16.70 1.91 -17.24
C GLY A 59 16.66 0.86 -16.12
N LYS A 60 16.08 1.19 -14.97
CA LYS A 60 15.83 0.28 -13.86
C LYS A 60 14.42 -0.27 -13.91
N THR A 61 14.25 -1.48 -13.36
CA THR A 61 12.96 -2.16 -13.29
C THR A 61 12.34 -2.04 -11.90
N ALA A 62 11.03 -1.77 -11.84
CA ALA A 62 10.27 -1.79 -10.60
C ALA A 62 9.05 -2.71 -10.69
N LEU A 63 8.74 -3.41 -9.60
CA LEU A 63 7.53 -4.20 -9.42
C LEU A 63 6.70 -3.59 -8.30
N GLU A 64 5.40 -3.41 -8.52
CA GLU A 64 4.45 -3.21 -7.44
C GLU A 64 3.65 -4.48 -7.21
N VAL A 65 3.74 -5.05 -6.00
CA VAL A 65 2.96 -6.20 -5.53
C VAL A 65 1.69 -5.68 -4.87
N GLY A 66 0.53 -6.13 -5.35
CA GLY A 66 -0.77 -5.61 -4.95
C GLY A 66 -1.08 -4.25 -5.60
N SER A 67 -0.90 -4.17 -6.92
CA SER A 67 -1.04 -2.91 -7.67
C SER A 67 -2.47 -2.35 -7.70
N GLY A 68 -3.48 -3.15 -7.36
CA GLY A 68 -4.87 -2.75 -7.42
C GLY A 68 -5.23 -2.09 -8.76
N GLY A 69 -5.87 -0.94 -8.72
CA GLY A 69 -6.20 -0.14 -9.91
C GLY A 69 -5.07 0.71 -10.48
N GLY A 70 -3.81 0.46 -10.08
CA GLY A 70 -2.64 1.10 -10.67
C GLY A 70 -2.29 2.49 -10.11
N ILE A 71 -2.90 2.92 -9.02
CA ILE A 71 -2.75 4.28 -8.49
C ILE A 71 -1.30 4.60 -8.10
N LEU A 72 -0.60 3.70 -7.40
CA LEU A 72 0.81 3.88 -7.06
C LEU A 72 1.73 3.43 -8.20
N THR A 73 1.34 2.40 -8.96
CA THR A 73 2.10 1.91 -10.12
C THR A 73 2.39 3.03 -11.13
N GLU A 74 1.39 3.88 -11.39
CA GLU A 74 1.57 5.03 -12.28
C GLU A 74 2.57 6.05 -11.74
N GLU A 75 2.57 6.30 -10.44
CA GLU A 75 3.54 7.21 -9.81
C GLU A 75 4.97 6.62 -9.88
N ILE A 76 5.13 5.30 -9.67
CA ILE A 76 6.41 4.60 -9.83
C ILE A 76 6.92 4.73 -11.28
N CYS A 77 6.03 4.56 -12.26
CA CYS A 77 6.37 4.76 -13.68
C CYS A 77 6.81 6.20 -13.96
N LYS A 78 6.12 7.19 -13.39
CA LYS A 78 6.48 8.62 -13.52
C LYS A 78 7.82 8.97 -12.85
N MET A 79 8.29 8.20 -11.88
CA MET A 79 9.66 8.34 -11.35
C MET A 79 10.73 7.96 -12.38
N GLY A 80 10.36 7.23 -13.45
CA GLY A 80 11.26 6.84 -14.54
C GLY A 80 11.60 5.36 -14.64
N PHE A 81 11.04 4.52 -13.76
CA PHE A 81 11.23 3.07 -13.81
C PHE A 81 10.48 2.42 -14.99
N THR A 82 11.05 1.34 -15.52
CA THR A 82 10.27 0.36 -16.28
C THR A 82 9.44 -0.44 -15.29
N THR A 83 8.12 -0.20 -15.27
CA THR A 83 7.27 -0.61 -14.17
C THR A 83 6.35 -1.76 -14.55
N THR A 84 6.23 -2.73 -13.63
CA THR A 84 5.26 -3.81 -13.68
C THR A 84 4.39 -3.75 -12.41
N GLY A 85 3.07 -3.91 -12.55
CA GLY A 85 2.14 -4.12 -11.44
C GLY A 85 1.60 -5.55 -11.44
N ILE A 86 1.41 -6.15 -10.27
CA ILE A 86 0.76 -7.46 -10.12
C ILE A 86 -0.33 -7.41 -9.05
N ASP A 87 -1.50 -7.99 -9.36
CA ASP A 87 -2.63 -8.05 -8.43
C ASP A 87 -3.48 -9.31 -8.70
N PRO A 88 -4.05 -9.97 -7.67
CA PRO A 88 -4.92 -11.11 -7.87
C PRO A 88 -6.30 -10.76 -8.43
N ALA A 89 -6.75 -9.50 -8.32
CA ALA A 89 -8.05 -9.03 -8.76
C ALA A 89 -8.03 -8.64 -10.25
N GLU A 90 -8.59 -9.49 -11.11
CA GLU A 90 -8.62 -9.29 -12.57
C GLU A 90 -9.25 -7.93 -12.97
N ARG A 91 -10.37 -7.56 -12.32
CA ARG A 91 -11.04 -6.28 -12.56
C ARG A 91 -10.15 -5.07 -12.22
N SER A 92 -9.36 -5.17 -11.17
CA SER A 92 -8.39 -4.13 -10.81
C SER A 92 -7.30 -4.00 -11.87
N ILE A 93 -6.78 -5.12 -12.37
CA ILE A 93 -5.78 -5.16 -13.45
C ILE A 93 -6.33 -4.57 -14.76
N GLU A 94 -7.56 -4.90 -15.14
CA GLU A 94 -8.22 -4.30 -16.31
C GLU A 94 -8.32 -2.78 -16.18
N THR A 95 -8.77 -2.30 -15.03
CA THR A 95 -8.88 -0.86 -14.74
C THR A 95 -7.51 -0.17 -14.76
N ALA A 96 -6.50 -0.76 -14.12
CA ALA A 96 -5.13 -0.24 -14.11
C ALA A 96 -4.55 -0.13 -15.53
N SER A 97 -4.71 -1.17 -16.33
CA SER A 97 -4.23 -1.21 -17.72
C SER A 97 -4.89 -0.14 -18.58
N ASN A 98 -6.21 -0.01 -18.46
CA ASN A 98 -6.98 0.98 -19.22
C ASN A 98 -6.62 2.41 -18.81
N HIS A 99 -6.46 2.67 -17.51
CA HIS A 99 -6.12 4.00 -17.01
C HIS A 99 -4.69 4.39 -17.41
N ALA A 100 -3.71 3.50 -17.24
CA ALA A 100 -2.34 3.74 -17.68
C ALA A 100 -2.25 4.04 -19.17
N LYS A 101 -2.95 3.26 -20.02
CA LYS A 101 -3.03 3.52 -21.47
C LYS A 101 -3.64 4.88 -21.78
N ALA A 102 -4.74 5.24 -21.12
CA ALA A 102 -5.38 6.55 -21.29
C ALA A 102 -4.48 7.70 -20.82
N SER A 103 -3.61 7.46 -19.83
CA SER A 103 -2.62 8.40 -19.30
C SER A 103 -1.32 8.43 -20.11
N GLY A 104 -1.19 7.64 -21.19
CA GLY A 104 0.02 7.56 -22.01
C GLY A 104 1.22 6.89 -21.32
N LEU A 105 0.97 6.10 -20.27
CA LEU A 105 2.00 5.39 -19.51
C LEU A 105 2.18 3.97 -20.05
N ASN A 106 3.44 3.55 -20.18
CA ASN A 106 3.80 2.20 -20.60
C ASN A 106 4.09 1.32 -19.35
N ILE A 107 3.05 0.69 -18.83
CA ILE A 107 3.10 -0.15 -17.64
C ILE A 107 2.58 -1.55 -18.00
N LYS A 108 3.31 -2.56 -17.59
CA LYS A 108 2.85 -3.95 -17.66
C LYS A 108 2.04 -4.29 -16.42
N TYR A 109 0.88 -4.91 -16.59
CA TYR A 109 0.09 -5.43 -15.48
C TYR A 109 -0.14 -6.93 -15.66
N ASP A 110 0.16 -7.70 -14.60
CA ASP A 110 0.02 -9.14 -14.55
C ASP A 110 -0.98 -9.54 -13.45
N LYS A 111 -1.77 -10.60 -13.70
CA LYS A 111 -2.64 -11.19 -12.67
C LYS A 111 -1.84 -12.22 -11.87
N GLY A 112 -1.80 -12.06 -10.54
CA GLY A 112 -1.13 -12.99 -9.63
C GLY A 112 -1.10 -12.51 -8.20
N ALA A 113 -0.76 -13.40 -7.28
CA ALA A 113 -0.67 -13.12 -5.84
C ALA A 113 0.79 -12.99 -5.39
N GLY A 114 1.01 -12.20 -4.34
CA GLY A 114 2.34 -11.96 -3.78
C GLY A 114 3.02 -13.21 -3.24
N GLU A 115 2.25 -14.25 -2.87
CA GLU A 115 2.77 -15.53 -2.42
C GLU A 115 3.44 -16.36 -3.54
N HIS A 116 3.16 -16.04 -4.81
CA HIS A 116 3.68 -16.75 -5.99
C HIS A 116 3.90 -15.77 -7.14
N LEU A 117 5.04 -15.09 -7.14
CA LEU A 117 5.38 -14.12 -8.18
C LEU A 117 5.87 -14.84 -9.46
N PRO A 118 5.22 -14.65 -10.63
CA PRO A 118 5.56 -15.37 -11.88
C PRO A 118 6.78 -14.76 -12.59
N TYR A 119 7.78 -14.34 -11.83
CA TYR A 119 9.00 -13.72 -12.33
C TYR A 119 10.22 -14.53 -11.94
N ALA A 120 11.27 -14.45 -12.77
CA ALA A 120 12.56 -15.08 -12.48
C ALA A 120 13.22 -14.43 -11.26
N ASP A 121 14.15 -15.13 -10.65
CA ASP A 121 15.00 -14.60 -9.59
C ASP A 121 15.78 -13.37 -10.09
N ASN A 122 15.99 -12.40 -9.21
CA ASN A 122 16.80 -11.21 -9.49
C ASN A 122 16.33 -10.41 -10.73
N SER A 123 15.02 -10.24 -10.92
CA SER A 123 14.42 -9.55 -12.06
C SER A 123 14.25 -8.05 -11.87
N PHE A 124 14.11 -7.58 -10.62
CA PHE A 124 13.75 -6.19 -10.33
C PHE A 124 14.82 -5.48 -9.53
N ASP A 125 15.02 -4.19 -9.86
CA ASP A 125 15.89 -3.29 -9.09
C ASP A 125 15.18 -2.73 -7.86
N CYS A 126 13.86 -2.50 -7.95
CA CYS A 126 13.01 -2.08 -6.83
C CYS A 126 11.72 -2.89 -6.76
N VAL A 127 11.23 -3.16 -5.57
CA VAL A 127 9.88 -3.70 -5.33
C VAL A 127 9.15 -2.81 -4.36
N PHE A 128 7.89 -2.53 -4.65
CA PHE A 128 6.95 -1.81 -3.79
C PHE A 128 5.82 -2.75 -3.38
N CYS A 129 5.41 -2.71 -2.10
CA CYS A 129 4.28 -3.47 -1.58
C CYS A 129 3.61 -2.64 -0.49
N CYS A 130 2.61 -1.86 -0.86
CA CYS A 130 2.00 -0.82 -0.04
C CYS A 130 0.51 -1.07 0.18
N ASP A 131 0.03 -1.02 1.44
CA ASP A 131 -1.33 -1.42 1.87
C ASP A 131 -1.72 -2.84 1.41
N VAL A 132 -0.80 -3.79 1.47
CA VAL A 132 -1.01 -5.16 0.98
C VAL A 132 -0.65 -6.21 2.04
N LEU A 133 0.42 -5.98 2.80
CA LEU A 133 0.98 -6.98 3.69
C LEU A 133 -0.01 -7.43 4.78
N GLU A 134 -0.90 -6.55 5.22
CA GLU A 134 -1.99 -6.84 6.16
C GLU A 134 -3.19 -7.57 5.53
N HIS A 135 -3.18 -7.78 4.21
CA HIS A 135 -4.24 -8.45 3.45
C HIS A 135 -3.87 -9.87 3.02
N VAL A 136 -2.61 -10.28 3.17
CA VAL A 136 -2.13 -11.58 2.71
C VAL A 136 -2.23 -12.65 3.80
N GLN A 137 -2.48 -13.90 3.40
CA GLN A 137 -2.54 -15.00 4.35
C GLN A 137 -1.16 -15.48 4.79
N ASP A 138 -0.19 -15.48 3.88
CA ASP A 138 1.15 -16.02 4.11
C ASP A 138 2.22 -14.93 3.91
N LEU A 139 2.28 -14.00 4.87
CA LEU A 139 3.26 -12.91 4.86
C LEU A 139 4.72 -13.41 4.73
N PRO A 140 5.16 -14.47 5.46
CA PRO A 140 6.50 -15.03 5.25
C PRO A 140 6.78 -15.42 3.80
N LYS A 141 5.80 -16.02 3.13
CA LYS A 141 5.94 -16.43 1.73
C LYS A 141 6.02 -15.22 0.80
N VAL A 142 5.20 -14.18 1.02
CA VAL A 142 5.27 -12.94 0.24
C VAL A 142 6.65 -12.29 0.36
N ILE A 143 7.20 -12.16 1.57
CA ILE A 143 8.53 -11.56 1.79
C ILE A 143 9.63 -12.42 1.14
N SER A 144 9.50 -13.75 1.20
CA SER A 144 10.43 -14.66 0.52
C SER A 144 10.41 -14.49 -1.01
N GLU A 145 9.21 -14.36 -1.61
CA GLU A 145 9.07 -14.14 -3.05
C GLU A 145 9.60 -12.76 -3.47
N ILE A 146 9.32 -11.70 -2.68
CA ILE A 146 9.89 -10.36 -2.91
C ILE A 146 11.44 -10.43 -2.86
N SER A 147 11.98 -11.11 -1.86
CA SER A 147 13.45 -11.33 -1.80
C SER A 147 13.96 -12.07 -3.03
N ARG A 148 13.27 -13.11 -3.48
CA ARG A 148 13.69 -13.90 -4.64
C ARG A 148 13.75 -13.08 -5.92
N VAL A 149 12.72 -12.28 -6.19
CA VAL A 149 12.63 -11.51 -7.45
C VAL A 149 13.47 -10.24 -7.45
N LEU A 150 13.85 -9.69 -6.29
CA LEU A 150 14.77 -8.56 -6.20
C LEU A 150 16.20 -8.97 -6.56
N LYS A 151 16.92 -8.11 -7.27
CA LYS A 151 18.36 -8.22 -7.50
C LYS A 151 19.14 -8.00 -6.20
N PRO A 152 20.33 -8.59 -6.02
CA PRO A 152 21.26 -8.16 -4.97
C PRO A 152 21.48 -6.63 -5.04
N GLY A 153 21.42 -5.94 -3.90
CA GLY A 153 21.43 -4.48 -3.84
C GLY A 153 20.10 -3.80 -4.20
N GLY A 154 19.09 -4.55 -4.62
CA GLY A 154 17.76 -4.04 -4.92
C GLY A 154 17.01 -3.59 -3.67
N VAL A 155 16.08 -2.63 -3.83
CA VAL A 155 15.40 -1.96 -2.74
C VAL A 155 13.95 -2.43 -2.65
N PHE A 156 13.53 -2.80 -1.44
CA PHE A 156 12.15 -3.11 -1.10
C PHE A 156 11.55 -1.97 -0.30
N PHE A 157 10.49 -1.35 -0.82
CA PHE A 157 9.66 -0.35 -0.15
C PHE A 157 8.33 -0.96 0.27
N TYR A 158 7.89 -0.69 1.48
CA TYR A 158 6.61 -1.18 2.01
C TYR A 158 5.98 -0.18 2.95
N ASP A 159 4.68 -0.26 3.07
CA ASP A 159 3.92 0.29 4.19
C ASP A 159 2.81 -0.67 4.59
N THR A 160 2.35 -0.56 5.83
CA THR A 160 1.29 -1.41 6.38
C THR A 160 0.73 -0.83 7.68
N LEU A 161 -0.42 -1.34 8.09
CA LEU A 161 -1.06 -0.97 9.35
C LEU A 161 -0.37 -1.63 10.56
N ASN A 162 -0.05 -0.81 11.56
CA ASN A 162 0.57 -1.27 12.80
C ASN A 162 -0.46 -1.89 13.76
N ARG A 163 -0.17 -3.04 14.35
CA ARG A 163 -1.02 -3.72 15.33
C ARG A 163 -0.92 -3.07 16.72
N THR A 164 -1.54 -1.89 16.87
CA THR A 164 -1.61 -1.14 18.13
C THR A 164 -3.05 -1.04 18.64
N PHE A 165 -3.23 -0.59 19.88
CA PHE A 165 -4.55 -0.27 20.40
C PHE A 165 -5.19 0.91 19.64
N ILE A 166 -4.38 1.91 19.27
CA ILE A 166 -4.86 3.10 18.53
C ILE A 166 -5.35 2.71 17.13
N SER A 167 -4.60 1.87 16.41
CA SER A 167 -5.04 1.40 15.10
C SER A 167 -6.31 0.54 15.20
N LYS A 168 -6.47 -0.28 16.24
CA LYS A 168 -7.70 -1.03 16.50
C LYS A 168 -8.89 -0.09 16.71
N LEU A 169 -8.70 0.94 17.54
CA LEU A 169 -9.76 1.92 17.80
C LEU A 169 -10.12 2.71 16.53
N VAL A 170 -9.13 3.21 15.80
CA VAL A 170 -9.35 4.10 14.65
C VAL A 170 -9.74 3.31 13.41
N ALA A 171 -8.89 2.38 12.94
CA ALA A 171 -9.08 1.71 11.66
C ALA A 171 -10.22 0.66 11.71
N ILE A 172 -10.45 0.02 12.85
CA ILE A 172 -11.51 -0.99 12.97
C ILE A 172 -12.78 -0.37 13.56
N LYS A 173 -12.71 0.16 14.80
CA LYS A 173 -13.93 0.60 15.49
C LYS A 173 -14.57 1.84 14.87
N ILE A 174 -13.77 2.86 14.56
CA ILE A 174 -14.31 4.13 14.03
C ILE A 174 -14.59 4.01 12.53
N TRP A 175 -13.61 3.57 11.72
CA TRP A 175 -13.73 3.63 10.26
C TRP A 175 -14.57 2.50 9.65
N GLN A 176 -14.71 1.35 10.32
CA GLN A 176 -15.46 0.22 9.78
C GLN A 176 -16.74 -0.13 10.56
N GLU A 177 -16.73 -0.06 11.91
CA GLU A 177 -17.84 -0.59 12.72
C GLU A 177 -18.81 0.49 13.23
N TRP A 178 -18.33 1.69 13.55
CA TRP A 178 -19.16 2.74 14.15
C TRP A 178 -20.03 3.43 13.12
N LYS A 179 -21.27 2.98 12.96
CA LYS A 179 -22.23 3.40 11.91
C LYS A 179 -22.26 4.91 11.60
N ARG A 180 -22.06 5.77 12.59
CA ARG A 180 -22.06 7.22 12.40
C ARG A 180 -20.82 7.76 11.67
N TRP A 181 -19.69 7.07 11.76
CA TRP A 181 -18.38 7.52 11.27
C TRP A 181 -17.75 6.53 10.28
N ALA A 182 -18.35 5.32 10.17
CA ALA A 182 -17.85 4.31 9.25
C ALA A 182 -17.96 4.81 7.81
N PHE A 183 -16.85 4.76 7.11
CA PHE A 183 -16.74 5.08 5.69
C PHE A 183 -16.01 3.99 4.90
N MET A 184 -15.52 2.99 5.60
CA MET A 184 -14.94 1.79 4.99
C MET A 184 -15.93 0.63 5.04
N PRO A 185 -15.90 -0.28 4.04
CA PRO A 185 -16.68 -1.51 4.10
C PRO A 185 -16.35 -2.33 5.35
N PRO A 186 -17.32 -3.07 5.91
CA PRO A 186 -17.06 -4.00 7.01
C PRO A 186 -15.99 -5.03 6.62
N ASN A 187 -15.11 -5.33 7.58
CA ASN A 187 -14.05 -6.32 7.42
C ASN A 187 -13.06 -6.05 6.27
N LEU A 188 -12.97 -4.81 5.79
CA LEU A 188 -11.91 -4.43 4.86
C LEU A 188 -10.53 -4.67 5.49
N HIS A 189 -10.42 -4.44 6.79
CA HIS A 189 -9.23 -4.75 7.59
C HIS A 189 -9.61 -5.61 8.78
N VAL A 190 -8.69 -6.49 9.19
CA VAL A 190 -8.78 -7.36 10.37
C VAL A 190 -7.59 -7.07 11.26
N TRP A 191 -7.82 -6.57 12.48
CA TRP A 191 -6.75 -6.09 13.35
C TRP A 191 -5.68 -7.14 13.66
N GLU A 192 -6.07 -8.41 13.77
CA GLU A 192 -5.16 -9.54 13.97
C GLU A 192 -4.14 -9.72 12.84
N MET A 193 -4.43 -9.18 11.64
CA MET A 193 -3.56 -9.22 10.47
C MET A 193 -2.63 -8.01 10.38
N PHE A 194 -2.83 -6.98 11.20
CA PHE A 194 -1.90 -5.84 11.26
C PHE A 194 -0.53 -6.29 11.75
N ILE A 195 0.52 -5.62 11.30
CA ILE A 195 1.91 -6.07 11.45
C ILE A 195 2.66 -5.07 12.33
N LYS A 196 3.31 -5.56 13.40
CA LYS A 196 4.19 -4.70 14.19
C LYS A 196 5.52 -4.43 13.47
N PRO A 197 6.13 -3.25 13.64
CA PRO A 197 7.42 -2.92 13.02
C PRO A 197 8.51 -3.96 13.31
N GLU A 198 8.57 -4.52 14.52
CA GLU A 198 9.55 -5.53 14.88
C GLU A 198 9.32 -6.86 14.15
N GLU A 199 8.05 -7.24 13.91
CA GLU A 199 7.70 -8.49 13.24
C GLU A 199 8.13 -8.48 11.77
N ILE A 200 7.89 -7.37 11.04
CA ILE A 200 8.33 -7.25 9.65
C ILE A 200 9.86 -7.16 9.57
N LYS A 201 10.50 -6.41 10.48
CA LYS A 201 11.96 -6.32 10.55
C LYS A 201 12.62 -7.70 10.71
N GLU A 202 12.15 -8.51 11.66
CA GLU A 202 12.68 -9.86 11.85
C GLU A 202 12.50 -10.72 10.60
N LEU A 203 11.34 -10.60 9.93
CA LEU A 203 11.03 -11.34 8.73
C LEU A 203 11.94 -10.94 7.57
N LEU A 204 12.19 -9.64 7.41
CA LEU A 204 13.13 -9.11 6.40
C LEU A 204 14.55 -9.62 6.63
N LEU A 205 15.05 -9.55 7.86
CA LEU A 205 16.38 -10.04 8.21
C LEU A 205 16.54 -11.55 7.91
N LYS A 206 15.52 -12.37 8.21
CA LYS A 206 15.50 -13.82 7.90
C LYS A 206 15.52 -14.11 6.40
N ASN A 207 14.99 -13.21 5.58
CA ASN A 207 14.94 -13.37 4.13
C ASN A 207 16.08 -12.65 3.38
N GLY A 208 17.19 -12.36 4.06
CA GLY A 208 18.41 -11.84 3.44
C GLY A 208 18.38 -10.34 3.13
N PHE A 209 17.46 -9.60 3.73
CA PHE A 209 17.48 -8.14 3.63
C PHE A 209 18.39 -7.50 4.68
N ASP A 210 18.94 -6.36 4.34
CA ASP A 210 19.49 -5.38 5.26
C ASP A 210 18.40 -4.35 5.53
N TRP A 211 17.70 -4.52 6.67
CA TRP A 211 16.64 -3.59 7.09
C TRP A 211 17.27 -2.22 7.45
N LYS A 212 16.64 -1.14 7.02
CA LYS A 212 17.17 0.22 7.21
C LYS A 212 16.40 1.01 8.25
N GLU A 213 15.10 1.23 8.03
CA GLU A 213 14.32 2.10 8.91
C GLU A 213 12.82 1.84 8.82
N HIS A 214 12.09 2.41 9.80
CA HIS A 214 10.65 2.62 9.76
C HIS A 214 10.33 4.09 10.03
N HIS A 215 9.37 4.62 9.27
CA HIS A 215 8.79 5.93 9.46
C HIS A 215 7.28 5.83 9.58
N GLY A 216 6.70 6.61 10.48
CA GLY A 216 5.26 6.74 10.59
C GLY A 216 4.71 7.84 9.69
N SER A 217 3.42 8.02 9.77
CA SER A 217 2.71 9.07 9.07
C SER A 217 1.74 9.80 10.00
N SER A 218 1.51 11.06 9.74
CA SER A 218 0.50 11.85 10.43
C SER A 218 -0.25 12.75 9.45
N PRO A 219 -1.50 13.15 9.81
CA PRO A 219 -2.21 14.14 9.02
C PRO A 219 -1.45 15.46 8.91
N ASN A 220 -1.47 16.08 7.71
CA ASN A 220 -0.95 17.44 7.48
C ASN A 220 -1.74 18.54 8.21
N VAL A 221 -2.82 18.18 8.89
CA VAL A 221 -3.72 19.08 9.60
C VAL A 221 -3.97 18.61 11.03
N SER A 222 -4.36 19.52 11.92
CA SER A 222 -4.68 19.17 13.31
C SER A 222 -5.91 18.25 13.38
N ILE A 223 -5.96 17.38 14.39
CA ILE A 223 -7.06 16.43 14.61
C ILE A 223 -8.45 17.12 14.60
N PRO A 224 -8.69 18.28 15.30
CA PRO A 224 -9.97 18.96 15.24
C PRO A 224 -10.37 19.38 13.81
N LYS A 225 -9.41 19.85 13.01
CA LYS A 225 -9.63 20.25 11.62
C LYS A 225 -9.96 19.03 10.74
N MET A 226 -9.25 17.92 10.91
CA MET A 226 -9.53 16.65 10.23
C MET A 226 -10.95 16.16 10.57
N LEU A 227 -11.37 16.18 11.83
CA LEU A 227 -12.71 15.80 12.23
C LEU A 227 -13.78 16.70 11.58
N GLY A 228 -13.49 17.99 11.41
CA GLY A 228 -14.34 18.92 10.66
C GLY A 228 -14.52 18.51 9.21
N TYR A 229 -13.46 18.08 8.55
CA TYR A 229 -13.49 17.58 7.17
C TYR A 229 -14.28 16.28 7.03
N LEU A 230 -14.03 15.31 7.92
CA LEU A 230 -14.78 14.05 7.96
C LEU A 230 -16.28 14.29 8.20
N ARG A 231 -16.62 15.30 9.03
CA ARG A 231 -18.03 15.68 9.25
C ARG A 231 -18.70 16.24 7.99
N LYS A 232 -17.98 17.05 7.20
CA LYS A 232 -18.48 17.53 5.90
C LYS A 232 -18.73 16.37 4.94
N ARG A 233 -17.80 15.40 4.89
CA ARG A 233 -17.97 14.17 4.09
C ARG A 233 -19.18 13.36 4.55
N ALA A 234 -19.33 13.15 5.88
CA ALA A 234 -20.46 12.40 6.45
C ALA A 234 -21.82 13.05 6.17
N LYS A 235 -21.87 14.36 5.96
CA LYS A 235 -23.09 15.10 5.56
C LYS A 235 -23.32 15.11 4.04
N GLY A 236 -22.44 14.53 3.23
CA GLY A 236 -22.50 14.59 1.78
C GLY A 236 -22.13 15.94 1.17
N GLU A 237 -21.57 16.87 1.96
CA GLU A 237 -21.10 18.19 1.48
C GLU A 237 -19.79 18.07 0.67
N TRP A 238 -19.00 17.04 0.93
CA TRP A 238 -17.72 16.75 0.30
C TRP A 238 -17.67 15.32 -0.24
N THR A 239 -17.00 15.14 -1.39
CA THR A 239 -16.57 13.85 -1.91
C THR A 239 -15.28 13.40 -1.22
N PHE A 240 -14.81 12.16 -1.45
CA PHE A 240 -13.48 11.74 -1.03
C PHE A 240 -12.38 12.50 -1.77
N ALA A 241 -12.61 12.90 -3.03
CA ALA A 241 -11.68 13.77 -3.76
C ALA A 241 -11.55 15.15 -3.10
N ASP A 242 -12.65 15.73 -2.60
CA ASP A 242 -12.60 17.00 -1.88
C ASP A 242 -11.90 16.86 -0.54
N LEU A 243 -12.11 15.74 0.17
CA LEU A 243 -11.37 15.42 1.38
C LEU A 243 -9.87 15.36 1.09
N GLY A 244 -9.46 14.62 0.06
CA GLY A 244 -8.06 14.46 -0.30
C GLY A 244 -7.34 15.73 -0.76
N LYS A 245 -8.05 16.73 -1.29
CA LYS A 245 -7.47 18.05 -1.59
C LYS A 245 -7.05 18.83 -0.32
N ASN A 246 -7.65 18.51 0.81
CA ASN A 246 -7.48 19.24 2.06
C ASN A 246 -6.77 18.44 3.16
N PHE A 247 -6.62 17.15 2.96
CA PHE A 247 -6.08 16.20 3.93
C PHE A 247 -5.18 15.20 3.23
N TRP A 248 -3.91 15.15 3.60
CA TRP A 248 -2.95 14.13 3.17
C TRP A 248 -2.01 13.78 4.32
N LEU A 249 -1.32 12.65 4.17
CA LEU A 249 -0.33 12.21 5.12
C LEU A 249 1.02 12.87 4.84
N VAL A 250 1.73 13.16 5.92
CA VAL A 250 3.12 13.63 5.92
C VAL A 250 3.96 12.70 6.78
N GLU A 251 5.26 12.68 6.53
CA GLU A 251 6.20 11.90 7.33
C GLU A 251 6.18 12.31 8.79
N SER A 252 6.26 11.34 9.69
CA SER A 252 6.17 11.52 11.13
C SER A 252 6.91 10.39 11.85
N LYS A 253 7.22 10.61 13.12
CA LYS A 253 7.69 9.54 14.03
C LYS A 253 6.54 8.72 14.60
N ASP A 254 5.29 9.14 14.39
CA ASP A 254 4.11 8.44 14.89
C ASP A 254 3.77 7.24 14.00
N MET A 255 4.04 6.05 14.50
CA MET A 255 3.73 4.77 13.86
C MET A 255 2.49 4.09 14.45
N ASN A 256 1.61 4.83 15.13
CA ASN A 256 0.47 4.22 15.82
C ASN A 256 -0.57 3.59 14.89
N ILE A 257 -0.68 4.05 13.64
CA ILE A 257 -1.68 3.52 12.68
C ILE A 257 -0.97 2.95 11.45
N LEU A 258 -0.31 3.77 10.67
CA LEU A 258 0.35 3.43 9.42
C LEU A 258 1.84 3.75 9.51
N TYR A 259 2.68 2.85 9.03
CA TYR A 259 4.11 3.09 8.93
C TYR A 259 4.66 2.54 7.61
N ALA A 260 5.70 3.16 7.12
CA ALA A 260 6.48 2.72 5.98
C ALA A 260 7.90 2.33 6.40
N GLY A 261 8.56 1.60 5.53
CA GLY A 261 9.97 1.28 5.68
C GLY A 261 10.59 0.85 4.37
N TYR A 262 11.92 0.70 4.40
CA TYR A 262 12.63 0.08 3.29
C TYR A 262 13.74 -0.84 3.78
N ALA A 263 14.11 -1.77 2.91
CA ALA A 263 15.20 -2.70 3.12
C ALA A 263 15.95 -2.94 1.80
N ILE A 264 17.21 -3.31 1.88
CA ILE A 264 18.07 -3.60 0.73
C ILE A 264 18.37 -5.09 0.73
N LYS A 265 18.19 -5.78 -0.41
CA LYS A 265 18.57 -7.19 -0.54
C LYS A 265 20.09 -7.32 -0.50
N LYS A 266 20.60 -8.24 0.33
CA LYS A 266 22.04 -8.58 0.41
C LYS A 266 22.51 -9.35 -0.80
#